data_ccab54797c5839c0b6755b05af262fbd
#
_entry.id   ccab54797c5839c0b6755b05af262fbd
#
_cell.length_a   1.000
_cell.length_b   1.000
_cell.length_c   1.000
_cell.angle_alpha   90.00
_cell.angle_beta   90.00
_cell.angle_gamma   90.00
#
_symmetry.space_group_name_H-M   'P 1'
#
loop_
_entity.id
_entity.type
_entity.pdbx_description
1 polymer ?
#
loop_
_entity_poly.entity_id
_entity_poly.type
_entity_poly.pdbx_seq_one_letter_code
_entity_poly.pdbx_strand_id
1 'polypeptide(L)'
;MNMTTDIIEQTEQEVQLTPAQLESLRAEVLDKIIVARVGLLLRHPFFGNMATRLIIKECDDWCPTAATDGRHLYYNTQFFSKMTTKEIEFVIAHEILHCVFDHMKRREDREPQLHNIACDYIVNNTLMDHNIGEKPKDVQIFQDYKYSGWSSEAVYDDIYKKGKKAMEKLGKLLDEHIDWEKEQGAGAGKGKDKDKKGSQQPTYSKAEMDKIRDEIKESMIQSAQAAGKENLPEAVKRIIDQFTEPKMNWRELLQQQIDLSLIHI
;
A
#
# COMPACT_ATOMS: atom_id res chain seq x y z
N MET A 1 25.36 42.34 -27.28
CA MET A 1 23.92 42.39 -26.97
C MET A 1 23.45 40.98 -26.70
N ASN A 2 23.46 40.61 -25.44
CA ASN A 2 23.06 39.26 -24.99
C ASN A 2 21.62 39.34 -24.51
N MET A 3 20.71 38.81 -25.32
CA MET A 3 19.29 38.63 -24.99
C MET A 3 18.95 37.14 -24.88
N THR A 4 19.69 36.36 -24.11
CA THR A 4 19.44 34.91 -24.03
C THR A 4 19.63 34.33 -22.63
N THR A 5 19.66 35.18 -21.57
CA THR A 5 19.94 34.69 -20.22
C THR A 5 18.82 34.94 -19.19
N ASP A 6 17.68 35.55 -19.59
CA ASP A 6 16.63 35.97 -18.65
C ASP A 6 15.33 35.09 -18.68
N ILE A 7 15.38 33.86 -19.21
CA ILE A 7 14.16 33.02 -19.30
C ILE A 7 14.21 31.72 -18.45
N ILE A 8 15.23 31.50 -17.64
CA ILE A 8 15.36 30.24 -16.86
C ILE A 8 15.42 30.47 -15.34
N GLU A 9 14.78 31.51 -14.82
CA GLU A 9 14.59 31.70 -13.37
C GLU A 9 13.13 32.06 -13.03
N GLN A 10 12.17 31.31 -13.52
CA GLN A 10 10.89 31.17 -12.83
C GLN A 10 10.96 29.88 -12.03
N THR A 11 11.77 29.89 -10.97
CA THR A 11 11.65 28.98 -9.84
C THR A 11 10.21 29.07 -9.35
N GLU A 12 9.53 27.92 -9.33
CA GLU A 12 8.28 27.73 -8.60
C GLU A 12 8.51 28.23 -7.16
N GLN A 13 8.07 29.43 -6.86
CA GLN A 13 7.96 29.92 -5.50
C GLN A 13 6.93 29.02 -4.85
N GLU A 14 7.35 28.09 -3.99
CA GLU A 14 6.47 27.42 -3.05
C GLU A 14 5.74 28.52 -2.28
N VAL A 15 4.47 28.71 -2.60
CA VAL A 15 3.61 29.64 -1.89
C VAL A 15 3.48 29.10 -0.48
N GLN A 16 4.25 29.67 0.45
CA GLN A 16 4.13 29.29 1.86
C GLN A 16 2.73 29.69 2.35
N LEU A 17 1.90 28.67 2.56
CA LEU A 17 0.56 28.84 3.10
C LEU A 17 0.64 29.44 4.52
N THR A 18 -0.22 30.39 4.82
CA THR A 18 -0.39 30.85 6.21
C THR A 18 -0.96 29.72 7.07
N PRO A 19 -0.74 29.74 8.40
CA PRO A 19 -1.30 28.70 9.29
C PRO A 19 -2.81 28.50 9.13
N ALA A 20 -3.57 29.57 8.95
CA ALA A 20 -5.02 29.50 8.72
C ALA A 20 -5.40 28.88 7.38
N GLN A 21 -4.62 29.14 6.32
CA GLN A 21 -4.80 28.51 5.01
C GLN A 21 -4.47 27.02 5.05
N LEU A 22 -3.41 26.64 5.77
CA LEU A 22 -3.04 25.24 5.95
C LEU A 22 -4.12 24.47 6.72
N GLU A 23 -4.67 25.04 7.78
CA GLU A 23 -5.77 24.44 8.55
C GLU A 23 -7.03 24.23 7.68
N SER A 24 -7.38 25.25 6.88
CA SER A 24 -8.51 25.14 5.93
C SER A 24 -8.26 24.05 4.90
N LEU A 25 -7.04 23.95 4.37
CA LEU A 25 -6.67 22.93 3.39
C LEU A 25 -6.74 21.50 3.98
N ARG A 26 -6.28 21.34 5.23
CA ARG A 26 -6.38 20.08 5.97
C ARG A 26 -7.83 19.62 6.14
N ALA A 27 -8.72 20.54 6.51
CA ALA A 27 -10.14 20.25 6.64
C ALA A 27 -10.75 19.83 5.30
N GLU A 28 -10.43 20.53 4.21
CA GLU A 28 -10.90 20.17 2.86
C GLU A 28 -10.41 18.79 2.44
N VAL A 29 -9.14 18.50 2.66
CA VAL A 29 -8.54 17.20 2.31
C VAL A 29 -9.17 16.07 3.13
N LEU A 30 -9.39 16.28 4.42
CA LEU A 30 -10.05 15.31 5.28
C LEU A 30 -11.48 15.00 4.78
N ASP A 31 -12.23 16.01 4.38
CA ASP A 31 -13.57 15.83 3.80
C ASP A 31 -13.51 15.03 2.49
N LYS A 32 -12.54 15.32 1.60
CA LYS A 32 -12.32 14.53 0.38
C LYS A 32 -12.02 13.05 0.69
N ILE A 33 -11.18 12.78 1.70
CA ILE A 33 -10.87 11.41 2.13
C ILE A 33 -12.12 10.70 2.65
N ILE A 34 -12.93 11.38 3.46
CA ILE A 34 -14.19 10.81 3.98
C ILE A 34 -15.15 10.48 2.83
N VAL A 35 -15.33 11.39 1.87
CA VAL A 35 -16.16 11.16 0.69
C VAL A 35 -15.64 10.01 -0.17
N ALA A 36 -14.33 9.91 -0.34
CA ALA A 36 -13.69 8.80 -1.06
C ALA A 36 -13.95 7.45 -0.37
N ARG A 37 -13.86 7.38 0.95
CA ARG A 37 -14.18 6.17 1.73
C ARG A 37 -15.64 5.75 1.57
N VAL A 38 -16.57 6.71 1.63
CA VAL A 38 -17.99 6.45 1.36
C VAL A 38 -18.18 5.96 -0.08
N GLY A 39 -17.49 6.57 -1.03
CA GLY A 39 -17.52 6.17 -2.43
C GLY A 39 -17.05 4.72 -2.63
N LEU A 40 -15.95 4.33 -1.99
CA LEU A 40 -15.48 2.94 -1.97
C LEU A 40 -16.51 2.01 -1.33
N LEU A 41 -17.12 2.39 -0.20
CA LEU A 41 -18.09 1.55 0.48
C LEU A 41 -19.33 1.25 -0.39
N LEU A 42 -19.76 2.22 -1.20
CA LEU A 42 -20.93 2.06 -2.07
C LEU A 42 -20.64 1.28 -3.35
N ARG A 43 -19.45 1.44 -3.93
CA ARG A 43 -19.11 0.84 -5.23
C ARG A 43 -18.23 -0.42 -5.13
N HIS A 44 -17.37 -0.47 -4.14
CA HIS A 44 -16.41 -1.54 -3.90
C HIS A 44 -16.41 -1.93 -2.41
N PRO A 45 -17.49 -2.61 -1.91
CA PRO A 45 -17.74 -2.79 -0.48
C PRO A 45 -16.58 -3.43 0.30
N PHE A 46 -15.80 -4.31 -0.32
CA PHE A 46 -14.60 -4.88 0.29
C PHE A 46 -13.61 -3.78 0.69
N PHE A 47 -13.23 -2.94 -0.29
CA PHE A 47 -12.28 -1.83 -0.07
C PHE A 47 -12.84 -0.78 0.87
N GLY A 48 -14.11 -0.46 0.76
CA GLY A 48 -14.77 0.48 1.65
C GLY A 48 -14.79 0.01 3.10
N ASN A 49 -15.11 -1.26 3.34
CA ASN A 49 -15.07 -1.85 4.68
C ASN A 49 -13.64 -1.85 5.25
N MET A 50 -12.64 -2.23 4.46
CA MET A 50 -11.24 -2.14 4.86
C MET A 50 -10.85 -0.69 5.16
N ALA A 51 -11.18 0.26 4.28
CA ALA A 51 -10.87 1.68 4.43
C ALA A 51 -11.47 2.28 5.70
N THR A 52 -12.71 1.93 6.08
CA THR A 52 -13.37 2.50 7.27
C THR A 52 -12.70 2.10 8.58
N ARG A 53 -11.89 1.05 8.59
CA ARG A 53 -11.14 0.58 9.77
C ARG A 53 -9.83 1.32 9.97
N LEU A 54 -9.29 1.92 8.92
CA LEU A 54 -8.05 2.68 9.01
C LEU A 54 -8.29 4.02 9.71
N ILE A 55 -7.45 4.35 10.67
CA ILE A 55 -7.45 5.65 11.34
C ILE A 55 -6.71 6.63 10.42
N ILE A 56 -7.36 7.74 10.05
CA ILE A 56 -6.76 8.76 9.18
C ILE A 56 -5.78 9.59 9.99
N LYS A 57 -4.54 9.73 9.50
CA LYS A 57 -3.49 10.55 10.11
C LYS A 57 -2.74 11.37 9.06
N GLU A 58 -2.50 12.63 9.34
CA GLU A 58 -1.62 13.48 8.57
C GLU A 58 -0.15 13.06 8.73
N CYS A 59 0.62 13.15 7.65
CA CYS A 59 2.05 12.80 7.62
C CYS A 59 2.92 13.81 6.87
N ASP A 60 2.51 15.10 6.82
CA ASP A 60 3.19 16.17 6.06
C ASP A 60 4.69 16.28 6.36
N ASP A 61 5.12 15.86 7.56
CA ASP A 61 6.50 15.98 8.01
C ASP A 61 7.44 14.91 7.45
N TRP A 62 6.93 13.72 7.07
CA TRP A 62 7.79 12.58 6.75
C TRP A 62 7.37 11.77 5.52
N CYS A 63 6.12 11.87 5.07
CA CYS A 63 5.62 11.14 3.92
C CYS A 63 5.18 12.14 2.84
N PRO A 64 5.72 12.07 1.61
CA PRO A 64 5.37 13.01 0.56
C PRO A 64 4.04 12.68 -0.14
N THR A 65 3.50 11.47 0.05
CA THR A 65 2.32 10.95 -0.65
C THR A 65 1.29 10.35 0.32
N ALA A 66 1.27 9.04 0.40
CA ALA A 66 0.45 8.27 1.32
C ALA A 66 1.27 7.08 1.86
N ALA A 67 0.82 6.50 2.96
CA ALA A 67 1.37 5.28 3.50
C ALA A 67 0.37 4.59 4.43
N THR A 68 0.56 3.30 4.68
CA THR A 68 -0.23 2.56 5.66
C THR A 68 0.63 1.67 6.55
N ASP A 69 0.20 1.49 7.77
CA ASP A 69 0.72 0.49 8.71
C ASP A 69 -0.28 -0.63 9.00
N GLY A 70 -1.36 -0.69 8.22
CA GLY A 70 -2.46 -1.62 8.41
C GLY A 70 -3.49 -1.20 9.45
N ARG A 71 -3.20 -0.19 10.29
CA ARG A 71 -4.13 0.44 11.25
C ARG A 71 -4.43 1.87 10.90
N HIS A 72 -3.48 2.58 10.30
CA HIS A 72 -3.60 3.98 9.93
C HIS A 72 -3.45 4.15 8.44
N LEU A 73 -4.18 5.11 7.90
CA LEU A 73 -3.93 5.71 6.60
C LEU A 73 -3.22 7.04 6.86
N TYR A 74 -1.95 7.09 6.50
CA TYR A 74 -1.17 8.32 6.52
C TYR A 74 -1.33 9.05 5.20
N TYR A 75 -1.54 10.37 5.23
CA TYR A 75 -1.70 11.17 4.02
C TYR A 75 -0.94 12.48 4.10
N ASN A 76 -0.39 12.90 2.98
CA ASN A 76 0.20 14.21 2.83
C ASN A 76 -0.86 15.21 2.34
N THR A 77 -1.02 16.32 3.05
CA THR A 77 -2.07 17.32 2.77
C THR A 77 -1.91 17.93 1.37
N GLN A 78 -0.70 18.33 0.99
CA GLN A 78 -0.47 18.95 -0.32
C GLN A 78 -0.66 17.97 -1.47
N PHE A 79 -0.26 16.72 -1.28
CA PHE A 79 -0.45 15.67 -2.29
C PHE A 79 -1.94 15.39 -2.54
N PHE A 80 -2.72 15.17 -1.47
CA PHE A 80 -4.15 14.89 -1.57
C PHE A 80 -4.97 16.09 -2.00
N SER A 81 -4.55 17.33 -1.71
CA SER A 81 -5.27 18.55 -2.12
C SER A 81 -5.43 18.66 -3.63
N LYS A 82 -4.46 18.18 -4.40
CA LYS A 82 -4.42 18.21 -5.87
C LYS A 82 -5.30 17.12 -6.50
N MET A 83 -5.76 16.15 -5.71
CA MET A 83 -6.50 14.99 -6.21
C MET A 83 -8.00 15.21 -6.21
N THR A 84 -8.66 14.57 -7.15
CA THR A 84 -10.10 14.35 -7.14
C THR A 84 -10.45 13.24 -6.14
N THR A 85 -11.70 13.19 -5.72
CA THR A 85 -12.19 12.12 -4.82
C THR A 85 -11.97 10.72 -5.40
N LYS A 86 -12.06 10.57 -6.73
CA LYS A 86 -11.83 9.30 -7.42
C LYS A 86 -10.36 8.87 -7.42
N GLU A 87 -9.45 9.81 -7.56
CA GLU A 87 -8.02 9.55 -7.43
C GLU A 87 -7.66 9.18 -5.98
N ILE A 88 -8.31 9.82 -4.99
CA ILE A 88 -8.16 9.44 -3.57
C ILE A 88 -8.70 8.02 -3.31
N GLU A 89 -9.83 7.62 -3.93
CA GLU A 89 -10.31 6.22 -3.86
C GLU A 89 -9.26 5.23 -4.34
N PHE A 90 -8.58 5.55 -5.45
CA PHE A 90 -7.51 4.73 -5.99
C PHE A 90 -6.35 4.60 -5.00
N VAL A 91 -5.87 5.72 -4.43
CA VAL A 91 -4.76 5.71 -3.46
C VAL A 91 -5.14 4.93 -2.20
N ILE A 92 -6.33 5.14 -1.64
CA ILE A 92 -6.79 4.37 -0.46
C ILE A 92 -6.82 2.87 -0.76
N ALA A 93 -7.37 2.48 -1.91
CA ALA A 93 -7.45 1.08 -2.31
C ALA A 93 -6.06 0.48 -2.59
N HIS A 94 -5.11 1.27 -3.09
CA HIS A 94 -3.71 0.91 -3.28
C HIS A 94 -3.06 0.54 -1.94
N GLU A 95 -3.17 1.40 -0.93
CA GLU A 95 -2.65 1.12 0.42
C GLU A 95 -3.28 -0.14 1.03
N ILE A 96 -4.58 -0.33 0.85
CA ILE A 96 -5.28 -1.52 1.32
C ILE A 96 -4.73 -2.79 0.65
N LEU A 97 -4.46 -2.78 -0.65
CA LEU A 97 -3.92 -3.94 -1.35
C LEU A 97 -2.50 -4.30 -0.88
N HIS A 98 -1.66 -3.32 -0.50
CA HIS A 98 -0.37 -3.63 0.11
C HIS A 98 -0.54 -4.42 1.42
N CYS A 99 -1.53 -4.06 2.24
CA CYS A 99 -1.88 -4.81 3.45
C CYS A 99 -2.43 -6.21 3.13
N VAL A 100 -3.38 -6.29 2.18
CA VAL A 100 -4.04 -7.53 1.75
C VAL A 100 -3.04 -8.55 1.20
N PHE A 101 -2.09 -8.11 0.40
CA PHE A 101 -1.06 -8.96 -0.20
C PHE A 101 0.12 -9.25 0.74
N ASP A 102 0.11 -8.70 1.98
CA ASP A 102 1.18 -8.84 2.99
C ASP A 102 2.56 -8.46 2.42
N HIS A 103 2.62 -7.42 1.59
CA HIS A 103 3.83 -7.01 0.88
C HIS A 103 4.97 -6.66 1.84
N MET A 104 4.63 -6.13 3.01
CA MET A 104 5.59 -5.75 4.05
C MET A 104 6.42 -6.94 4.56
N LYS A 105 5.81 -8.11 4.77
CA LYS A 105 6.53 -9.31 5.22
C LYS A 105 7.20 -10.06 4.06
N ARG A 106 6.61 -10.02 2.87
CA ARG A 106 7.05 -10.81 1.71
C ARG A 106 8.32 -10.26 1.06
N ARG A 107 8.85 -9.13 1.55
CA ARG A 107 10.11 -8.56 1.06
C ARG A 107 11.29 -9.50 1.27
N GLU A 108 11.41 -10.13 2.45
CA GLU A 108 12.55 -10.96 2.80
C GLU A 108 13.88 -10.22 2.55
N ASP A 109 14.87 -10.86 1.91
CA ASP A 109 16.19 -10.29 1.59
C ASP A 109 16.21 -9.45 0.29
N ARG A 110 15.04 -9.13 -0.30
CA ARG A 110 14.95 -8.38 -1.55
C ARG A 110 15.30 -6.92 -1.34
N GLU A 111 15.90 -6.32 -2.38
CA GLU A 111 16.21 -4.90 -2.37
C GLU A 111 14.92 -4.08 -2.23
N PRO A 112 14.83 -3.17 -1.22
CA PRO A 112 13.56 -2.54 -0.84
C PRO A 112 12.87 -1.77 -1.97
N GLN A 113 13.58 -0.89 -2.66
CA GLN A 113 13.00 -0.07 -3.72
C GLN A 113 12.48 -0.92 -4.88
N LEU A 114 13.25 -1.93 -5.29
CA LEU A 114 12.85 -2.79 -6.39
C LEU A 114 11.68 -3.69 -6.02
N HIS A 115 11.63 -4.14 -4.75
CA HIS A 115 10.49 -4.89 -4.24
C HIS A 115 9.23 -4.03 -4.22
N ASN A 116 9.31 -2.77 -3.77
CA ASN A 116 8.18 -1.84 -3.79
C ASN A 116 7.65 -1.64 -5.21
N ILE A 117 8.54 -1.39 -6.18
CA ILE A 117 8.17 -1.28 -7.60
C ILE A 117 7.44 -2.55 -8.09
N ALA A 118 7.93 -3.72 -7.72
CA ALA A 118 7.32 -4.99 -8.11
C ALA A 118 5.92 -5.16 -7.48
N CYS A 119 5.75 -4.76 -6.22
CA CYS A 119 4.46 -4.74 -5.54
C CYS A 119 3.48 -3.77 -6.18
N ASP A 120 3.94 -2.56 -6.53
CA ASP A 120 3.13 -1.53 -7.19
C ASP A 120 2.58 -2.00 -8.54
N TYR A 121 3.36 -2.74 -9.34
CA TYR A 121 2.84 -3.32 -10.58
C TYR A 121 1.64 -4.21 -10.33
N ILE A 122 1.69 -5.06 -9.29
CA ILE A 122 0.60 -5.97 -8.97
C ILE A 122 -0.62 -5.23 -8.42
N VAL A 123 -0.39 -4.28 -7.51
CA VAL A 123 -1.44 -3.46 -6.91
C VAL A 123 -2.15 -2.63 -7.98
N ASN A 124 -1.39 -1.86 -8.77
CA ASN A 124 -1.96 -0.96 -9.78
C ASN A 124 -2.68 -1.74 -10.88
N ASN A 125 -2.12 -2.85 -11.38
CA ASN A 125 -2.84 -3.70 -12.35
C ASN A 125 -4.16 -4.20 -11.76
N THR A 126 -4.16 -4.67 -10.50
CA THR A 126 -5.40 -5.15 -9.83
C THR A 126 -6.46 -4.06 -9.74
N LEU A 127 -6.08 -2.84 -9.38
CA LEU A 127 -7.01 -1.70 -9.29
C LEU A 127 -7.57 -1.32 -10.67
N MET A 128 -6.70 -1.27 -11.68
CA MET A 128 -7.09 -0.91 -13.04
C MET A 128 -8.00 -1.97 -13.68
N ASP A 129 -7.68 -3.26 -13.51
CA ASP A 129 -8.49 -4.38 -14.04
C ASP A 129 -9.92 -4.41 -13.46
N HIS A 130 -10.10 -3.90 -12.24
CA HIS A 130 -11.38 -3.87 -11.54
C HIS A 130 -12.04 -2.49 -11.48
N ASN A 131 -11.46 -1.48 -12.17
CA ASN A 131 -11.95 -0.10 -12.21
C ASN A 131 -12.19 0.50 -10.80
N ILE A 132 -11.25 0.30 -9.89
CA ILE A 132 -11.31 0.78 -8.50
C ILE A 132 -10.67 2.15 -8.43
N GLY A 133 -11.49 3.19 -8.24
CA GLY A 133 -11.03 4.58 -8.31
C GLY A 133 -10.60 5.00 -9.73
N GLU A 134 -9.87 6.11 -9.81
CA GLU A 134 -9.26 6.60 -11.03
C GLU A 134 -7.76 6.80 -10.81
N LYS A 135 -6.96 6.43 -11.80
CA LYS A 135 -5.51 6.64 -11.75
C LYS A 135 -5.19 8.13 -11.56
N PRO A 136 -4.35 8.50 -10.57
CA PRO A 136 -3.89 9.88 -10.40
C PRO A 136 -3.23 10.43 -11.67
N LYS A 137 -3.59 11.65 -12.08
CA LYS A 137 -3.12 12.24 -13.34
C LYS A 137 -1.71 12.78 -13.24
N ASP A 138 -1.37 13.38 -12.11
CA ASP A 138 -0.10 14.05 -11.89
C ASP A 138 0.97 13.15 -11.27
N VAL A 139 0.68 11.85 -11.15
CA VAL A 139 1.59 10.85 -10.59
C VAL A 139 1.84 9.74 -11.59
N GLN A 140 3.11 9.46 -11.83
CA GLN A 140 3.49 8.30 -12.62
C GLN A 140 3.37 7.05 -11.76
N ILE A 141 2.50 6.11 -12.15
CA ILE A 141 2.35 4.82 -11.48
C ILE A 141 3.03 3.72 -12.28
N PHE A 142 3.50 2.69 -11.58
CA PHE A 142 4.02 1.47 -12.19
C PHE A 142 2.85 0.59 -12.63
N GLN A 143 2.66 0.46 -13.95
CA GLN A 143 1.62 -0.36 -14.56
C GLN A 143 2.16 -1.00 -15.82
N ASP A 144 1.99 -2.32 -15.93
CA ASP A 144 2.27 -3.09 -17.15
C ASP A 144 1.43 -4.36 -17.13
N TYR A 145 0.49 -4.49 -18.05
CA TYR A 145 -0.40 -5.67 -18.16
C TYR A 145 0.36 -6.98 -18.37
N LYS A 146 1.63 -6.94 -18.78
CA LYS A 146 2.50 -8.11 -18.83
C LYS A 146 2.53 -8.86 -17.48
N TYR A 147 2.42 -8.11 -16.38
CA TYR A 147 2.49 -8.66 -15.02
C TYR A 147 1.13 -9.03 -14.42
N SER A 148 0.02 -8.92 -15.19
CA SER A 148 -1.30 -9.33 -14.70
C SER A 148 -1.29 -10.80 -14.31
N GLY A 149 -1.75 -11.08 -13.08
CA GLY A 149 -1.79 -12.44 -12.53
C GLY A 149 -0.46 -12.99 -12.00
N TRP A 150 0.64 -12.23 -12.09
CA TRP A 150 1.92 -12.62 -11.51
C TRP A 150 1.94 -12.37 -9.98
N SER A 151 2.88 -13.00 -9.29
CA SER A 151 3.20 -12.64 -7.90
C SER A 151 4.23 -11.50 -7.87
N SER A 152 4.28 -10.74 -6.78
CA SER A 152 5.26 -9.65 -6.60
C SER A 152 6.70 -10.18 -6.66
N GLU A 153 6.96 -11.40 -6.19
CA GLU A 153 8.28 -12.03 -6.28
C GLU A 153 8.67 -12.34 -7.72
N ALA A 154 7.74 -12.86 -8.52
CA ALA A 154 8.00 -13.14 -9.93
C ALA A 154 8.26 -11.85 -10.74
N VAL A 155 7.53 -10.78 -10.43
CA VAL A 155 7.77 -9.45 -11.02
C VAL A 155 9.13 -8.92 -10.59
N TYR A 156 9.47 -9.03 -9.30
CA TYR A 156 10.79 -8.66 -8.79
C TYR A 156 11.92 -9.35 -9.56
N ASP A 157 11.82 -10.66 -9.75
CA ASP A 157 12.85 -11.44 -10.45
C ASP A 157 12.99 -11.02 -11.92
N ASP A 158 11.90 -10.72 -12.60
CA ASP A 158 11.93 -10.23 -14.00
C ASP A 158 12.55 -8.84 -14.09
N ILE A 159 12.22 -7.94 -13.18
CA ILE A 159 12.79 -6.58 -13.13
C ILE A 159 14.28 -6.63 -12.75
N TYR A 160 14.64 -7.43 -11.77
CA TYR A 160 16.02 -7.59 -11.33
C TYR A 160 16.93 -8.06 -12.46
N LYS A 161 16.45 -9.01 -13.28
CA LYS A 161 17.17 -9.49 -14.48
C LYS A 161 17.37 -8.40 -15.53
N LYS A 162 16.44 -7.44 -15.65
CA LYS A 162 16.54 -6.31 -16.60
C LYS A 162 17.49 -5.21 -16.14
N GLY A 163 17.94 -5.26 -14.91
CA GLY A 163 18.91 -4.36 -14.32
C GLY A 163 18.33 -3.09 -13.67
N LYS A 164 18.84 -2.79 -12.50
CA LYS A 164 18.43 -1.68 -11.64
C LYS A 164 18.48 -0.32 -12.37
N LYS A 165 19.47 -0.07 -13.23
CA LYS A 165 19.67 1.18 -13.96
C LYS A 165 18.51 1.54 -14.93
N ALA A 166 17.79 0.56 -15.44
CA ALA A 166 16.64 0.81 -16.31
C ALA A 166 15.44 1.29 -15.49
N MET A 167 15.36 0.90 -14.22
CA MET A 167 14.23 1.21 -13.33
C MET A 167 14.35 2.59 -12.69
N GLU A 168 15.54 3.08 -12.41
CA GLU A 168 15.78 4.43 -11.87
C GLU A 168 15.24 5.54 -12.80
N LYS A 169 15.00 5.23 -14.09
CA LYS A 169 14.40 6.14 -15.07
C LYS A 169 12.88 6.13 -15.08
N LEU A 170 12.22 5.21 -14.37
CA LEU A 170 10.77 4.98 -14.45
C LEU A 170 9.91 5.88 -13.56
N GLY A 171 10.52 6.85 -12.87
CA GLY A 171 9.76 7.90 -12.17
C GLY A 171 9.65 7.71 -10.65
N LYS A 172 8.86 8.56 -10.02
CA LYS A 172 8.59 8.54 -8.59
C LYS A 172 7.54 7.48 -8.27
N LEU A 173 7.76 6.75 -7.19
CA LEU A 173 6.76 5.84 -6.61
C LEU A 173 5.51 6.61 -6.18
N LEU A 174 4.36 5.97 -6.24
CA LEU A 174 3.09 6.54 -5.78
C LEU A 174 3.13 6.79 -4.28
N ASP A 175 3.75 5.89 -3.53
CA ASP A 175 3.91 5.98 -2.09
C ASP A 175 5.36 5.70 -1.65
N GLU A 176 5.69 6.12 -0.45
CA GLU A 176 6.88 5.70 0.27
C GLU A 176 6.46 4.66 1.30
N HIS A 177 6.72 3.39 1.01
CA HIS A 177 6.41 2.32 1.95
C HIS A 177 7.13 2.52 3.29
N ILE A 178 6.40 2.31 4.37
CA ILE A 178 6.97 2.30 5.71
C ILE A 178 7.97 1.16 5.81
N ASP A 179 9.20 1.48 6.20
CA ASP A 179 10.24 0.47 6.43
C ASP A 179 10.01 -0.22 7.77
N TRP A 180 9.28 -1.32 7.73
CA TRP A 180 8.88 -2.10 8.90
C TRP A 180 10.04 -2.84 9.59
N GLU A 181 11.16 -3.01 8.91
CA GLU A 181 12.32 -3.75 9.44
C GLU A 181 13.37 -2.86 10.12
N LYS A 182 13.13 -1.56 10.26
CA LYS A 182 13.96 -0.74 11.13
C LYS A 182 13.74 -1.13 12.59
N GLU A 183 14.35 -2.24 12.99
CA GLU A 183 14.45 -2.62 14.39
C GLU A 183 15.14 -1.50 15.19
N GLN A 184 14.61 -1.21 16.35
CA GLN A 184 15.32 -0.43 17.37
C GLN A 184 16.58 -1.21 17.78
N GLY A 185 17.71 -0.89 17.18
CA GLY A 185 19.00 -1.28 17.71
C GLY A 185 19.86 -2.18 16.88
N ALA A 186 20.59 -1.62 15.95
CA ALA A 186 22.00 -1.96 15.70
C ALA A 186 22.61 -0.89 14.81
N GLY A 187 23.53 -0.10 15.34
CA GLY A 187 24.43 0.69 14.52
C GLY A 187 24.35 2.20 14.75
N ALA A 188 24.97 2.64 15.81
CA ALA A 188 25.36 4.04 16.01
C ALA A 188 26.25 4.53 14.86
N GLY A 189 25.64 5.13 13.85
CA GLY A 189 26.28 6.05 12.93
C GLY A 189 26.21 7.45 13.51
N LYS A 190 27.32 7.97 14.02
CA LYS A 190 27.48 9.34 14.50
C LYS A 190 27.25 10.32 13.36
N GLY A 191 26.06 10.87 13.25
CA GLY A 191 25.73 12.09 12.53
C GLY A 191 25.06 13.05 13.52
N LYS A 192 25.82 14.06 13.97
CA LYS A 192 25.28 15.15 14.77
C LYS A 192 24.41 16.02 13.85
N ASP A 193 23.09 15.96 14.03
CA ASP A 193 22.20 17.09 13.87
C ASP A 193 21.04 16.93 14.85
N LYS A 194 21.22 17.56 16.00
CA LYS A 194 20.15 17.78 16.98
C LYS A 194 19.47 19.06 16.53
N ASP A 195 18.29 18.98 15.92
CA ASP A 195 17.21 19.97 15.96
C ASP A 195 16.27 19.80 14.75
N LYS A 196 15.65 18.61 14.63
CA LYS A 196 14.38 18.46 13.89
C LYS A 196 13.44 17.62 14.73
N LYS A 197 12.49 18.28 15.42
CA LYS A 197 11.24 17.68 15.87
C LYS A 197 10.37 17.41 14.63
N GLY A 198 10.72 16.40 13.84
CA GLY A 198 9.90 15.87 12.78
C GLY A 198 9.22 14.61 13.29
N SER A 199 7.95 14.41 13.00
CA SER A 199 7.24 13.17 13.25
C SER A 199 8.01 12.04 12.56
N GLN A 200 8.52 11.08 13.34
CA GLN A 200 9.24 9.94 12.80
C GLN A 200 8.23 8.92 12.26
N GLN A 201 8.61 8.21 11.20
CA GLN A 201 7.86 7.04 10.75
C GLN A 201 7.56 6.12 11.94
N PRO A 202 6.35 5.54 12.02
CA PRO A 202 6.02 4.60 13.08
C PRO A 202 6.94 3.37 12.99
N THR A 203 7.47 2.95 14.14
CA THR A 203 8.28 1.74 14.27
C THR A 203 7.56 0.76 15.18
N TYR A 204 7.51 -0.50 14.80
CA TYR A 204 6.80 -1.55 15.52
C TYR A 204 7.73 -2.67 15.90
N SER A 205 7.50 -3.26 17.09
CA SER A 205 8.14 -4.51 17.45
C SER A 205 7.58 -5.66 16.61
N LYS A 206 8.34 -6.75 16.48
CA LYS A 206 7.90 -7.95 15.75
C LYS A 206 6.54 -8.47 16.27
N ALA A 207 6.34 -8.48 17.60
CA ALA A 207 5.08 -8.92 18.19
C ALA A 207 3.89 -8.01 17.84
N GLU A 208 4.12 -6.70 17.76
CA GLU A 208 3.10 -5.74 17.31
C GLU A 208 2.78 -5.91 15.83
N MET A 209 3.80 -6.15 15.01
CA MET A 209 3.60 -6.42 13.58
C MET A 209 2.78 -7.70 13.35
N ASP A 210 3.08 -8.78 14.06
CA ASP A 210 2.30 -10.02 13.97
C ASP A 210 0.84 -9.77 14.38
N LYS A 211 0.60 -8.97 15.44
CA LYS A 211 -0.74 -8.58 15.86
C LYS A 211 -1.47 -7.74 14.82
N ILE A 212 -0.81 -6.74 14.22
CA ILE A 212 -1.39 -5.94 13.14
C ILE A 212 -1.80 -6.83 11.96
N ARG A 213 -0.97 -7.80 11.59
CA ARG A 213 -1.27 -8.73 10.50
C ARG A 213 -2.47 -9.63 10.79
N ASP A 214 -2.62 -10.08 12.02
CA ASP A 214 -3.80 -10.86 12.42
C ASP A 214 -5.06 -10.00 12.39
N GLU A 215 -5.00 -8.73 12.81
CA GLU A 215 -6.08 -7.76 12.69
C GLU A 215 -6.46 -7.49 11.22
N ILE A 216 -5.47 -7.38 10.33
CA ILE A 216 -5.69 -7.22 8.88
C ILE A 216 -6.40 -8.46 8.32
N LYS A 217 -5.95 -9.68 8.64
CA LYS A 217 -6.59 -10.92 8.18
C LYS A 217 -8.04 -11.02 8.62
N GLU A 218 -8.31 -10.73 9.89
CA GLU A 218 -9.69 -10.72 10.39
C GLU A 218 -10.55 -9.69 9.65
N SER A 219 -10.00 -8.49 9.45
CA SER A 219 -10.65 -7.42 8.70
C SER A 219 -10.94 -7.80 7.25
N MET A 220 -10.01 -8.49 6.59
CA MET A 220 -10.18 -9.00 5.23
C MET A 220 -11.31 -10.02 5.14
N ILE A 221 -11.35 -11.00 6.04
CA ILE A 221 -12.40 -12.03 6.06
C ILE A 221 -13.78 -11.40 6.26
N GLN A 222 -13.90 -10.51 7.24
CA GLN A 222 -15.17 -9.82 7.52
C GLN A 222 -15.60 -8.92 6.35
N SER A 223 -14.66 -8.19 5.74
CA SER A 223 -14.94 -7.33 4.59
C SER A 223 -15.34 -8.12 3.35
N ALA A 224 -14.73 -9.29 3.14
CA ALA A 224 -15.09 -10.19 2.05
C ALA A 224 -16.48 -10.82 2.24
N GLN A 225 -16.84 -11.19 3.46
CA GLN A 225 -18.18 -11.68 3.78
C GLN A 225 -19.25 -10.61 3.53
N ALA A 226 -18.97 -9.36 3.92
CA ALA A 226 -19.89 -8.24 3.73
C ALA A 226 -20.05 -7.84 2.24
N ALA A 227 -18.99 -7.96 1.44
CA ALA A 227 -18.99 -7.60 0.01
C ALA A 227 -19.60 -8.67 -0.90
N GLY A 228 -19.59 -9.93 -0.45
CA GLY A 228 -19.85 -11.10 -1.31
C GLY A 228 -18.59 -11.49 -2.09
N LYS A 229 -18.24 -12.78 -2.02
CA LYS A 229 -16.98 -13.31 -2.58
C LYS A 229 -16.88 -13.11 -4.11
N GLU A 230 -17.99 -13.11 -4.81
CA GLU A 230 -18.09 -12.92 -6.26
C GLU A 230 -17.65 -11.50 -6.71
N ASN A 231 -17.78 -10.51 -5.84
CA ASN A 231 -17.47 -9.10 -6.13
C ASN A 231 -16.01 -8.72 -5.84
N LEU A 232 -15.18 -9.68 -5.45
CA LEU A 232 -13.78 -9.45 -5.11
C LEU A 232 -12.87 -9.61 -6.33
N PRO A 233 -11.77 -8.85 -6.41
CA PRO A 233 -10.69 -9.13 -7.35
C PRO A 233 -10.17 -10.57 -7.18
N GLU A 234 -9.85 -11.24 -8.29
CA GLU A 234 -9.43 -12.64 -8.26
C GLU A 234 -8.18 -12.88 -7.40
N ALA A 235 -7.25 -11.92 -7.42
CA ALA A 235 -6.06 -11.96 -6.57
C ALA A 235 -6.43 -11.92 -5.07
N VAL A 236 -7.43 -11.11 -4.70
CA VAL A 236 -7.94 -11.01 -3.32
C VAL A 236 -8.68 -12.30 -2.92
N LYS A 237 -9.52 -12.86 -3.80
CA LYS A 237 -10.20 -14.15 -3.56
C LYS A 237 -9.22 -15.25 -3.19
N ARG A 238 -8.16 -15.42 -3.98
CA ARG A 238 -7.13 -16.45 -3.72
C ARG A 238 -6.51 -16.32 -2.33
N ILE A 239 -6.27 -15.11 -1.85
CA ILE A 239 -5.71 -14.91 -0.51
C ILE A 239 -6.72 -15.24 0.57
N ILE A 240 -7.99 -14.82 0.40
CA ILE A 240 -9.04 -15.12 1.37
C ILE A 240 -9.29 -16.63 1.43
N ASP A 241 -9.26 -17.34 0.30
CA ASP A 241 -9.40 -18.79 0.25
C ASP A 241 -8.29 -19.50 1.04
N GLN A 242 -7.04 -19.03 0.94
CA GLN A 242 -5.94 -19.58 1.74
C GLN A 242 -6.15 -19.45 3.26
N PHE A 243 -6.95 -18.46 3.71
CA PHE A 243 -7.24 -18.26 5.13
C PHE A 243 -8.54 -18.95 5.58
N THR A 244 -9.49 -19.14 4.67
CA THR A 244 -10.82 -19.67 5.00
C THR A 244 -11.01 -21.14 4.65
N GLU A 245 -10.22 -21.67 3.70
CA GLU A 245 -10.26 -23.09 3.40
C GLU A 245 -9.66 -23.89 4.55
N PRO A 246 -10.36 -24.93 5.05
CA PRO A 246 -9.81 -25.79 6.06
C PRO A 246 -8.54 -26.45 5.53
N LYS A 247 -7.41 -26.24 6.19
CA LYS A 247 -6.17 -26.93 5.86
C LYS A 247 -6.39 -28.41 6.10
N MET A 248 -6.60 -29.16 5.02
CA MET A 248 -6.73 -30.62 5.09
C MET A 248 -5.50 -31.20 5.76
N ASN A 249 -5.69 -31.79 6.94
CA ASN A 249 -4.62 -32.51 7.62
C ASN A 249 -4.45 -33.87 6.93
N TRP A 250 -3.60 -33.90 5.90
CA TRP A 250 -3.34 -35.12 5.13
C TRP A 250 -2.88 -36.30 5.99
N ARG A 251 -2.30 -36.02 7.19
CA ARG A 251 -1.91 -37.05 8.15
C ARG A 251 -3.13 -37.72 8.80
N GLU A 252 -4.14 -36.93 9.15
CA GLU A 252 -5.40 -37.47 9.66
C GLU A 252 -6.15 -38.26 8.59
N LEU A 253 -6.17 -37.78 7.34
CA LEU A 253 -6.75 -38.52 6.21
C LEU A 253 -6.02 -39.83 5.95
N LEU A 254 -4.68 -39.84 5.99
CA LEU A 254 -3.89 -41.06 5.87
C LEU A 254 -4.16 -42.02 7.03
N GLN A 255 -4.22 -41.52 8.27
CA GLN A 255 -4.53 -42.34 9.42
C GLN A 255 -5.92 -42.96 9.32
N GLN A 256 -6.94 -42.20 8.91
CA GLN A 256 -8.29 -42.72 8.65
C GLN A 256 -8.30 -43.79 7.56
N GLN A 257 -7.55 -43.59 6.48
CA GLN A 257 -7.42 -44.58 5.41
C GLN A 257 -6.75 -45.89 5.87
N ILE A 258 -5.68 -45.75 6.69
CA ILE A 258 -4.98 -46.90 7.28
C ILE A 258 -5.90 -47.65 8.23
N ASP A 259 -6.61 -46.94 9.11
CA ASP A 259 -7.53 -47.52 10.09
C ASP A 259 -8.68 -48.25 9.37
N LEU A 260 -9.24 -47.67 8.28
CA LEU A 260 -10.26 -48.32 7.44
C LEU A 260 -9.72 -49.55 6.75
N SER A 261 -8.45 -49.56 6.29
CA SER A 261 -7.86 -50.71 5.62
C SER A 261 -7.56 -51.85 6.58
N LEU A 262 -7.25 -51.57 7.85
CA LEU A 262 -7.01 -52.56 8.90
C LEU A 262 -8.31 -53.25 9.42
N ILE A 263 -9.46 -52.61 9.27
CA ILE A 263 -10.77 -53.18 9.65
C ILE A 263 -11.25 -54.21 8.63
N HIS A 264 -10.69 -54.20 7.41
CA HIS A 264 -11.08 -55.11 6.33
C HIS A 264 -10.15 -56.35 6.19
N ILE A 265 -9.20 -56.55 7.10
CA ILE A 265 -8.37 -57.75 7.22
C ILE A 265 -8.88 -58.60 8.40
#